data_8e54613a68af3617c7ac05199832263e
#
_entry.id   8e54613a68af3617c7ac05199832263e
#
_cell.length_a   1.000
_cell.length_b   1.000
_cell.length_c   1.000
_cell.angle_alpha   90.00
_cell.angle_beta   90.00
_cell.angle_gamma   90.00
#
_symmetry.space_group_name_H-M   'P 1'
#
loop_
_entity.id
_entity.type
_entity.pdbx_description
1 polymer ?
#
loop_
_entity_poly.entity_id
_entity_poly.type
_entity_poly.pdbx_seq_one_letter_code
_entity_poly.pdbx_strand_id
1 'polypeptide(L)'
;YMASYLDISSINFTAIFASKLTTLAVSESTASISGSNARAEYMNDCLSAVWSKLKRISARFLGTGGCAVVPYVQDGSIYFDIVPQSRVIINNKQGDKILSATILADQIRLNDRSYYRWVDYRIENNTAYITNKVTNETGAPAAIDRWEGIQDMCITGVNRVPFAFFKSPVDNRRGDEYYGVPVTYGCESIIEDIYKCLGQIADEFA
;
A
#
# COMPACT_ATOMS: atom_id res chain seq x y z
N TYR A 1 26.76 -18.65 23.29
CA TYR A 1 25.29 -18.73 23.54
C TYR A 1 24.46 -17.66 22.82
N MET A 2 25.03 -16.91 21.87
CA MET A 2 24.29 -15.92 21.07
C MET A 2 23.97 -16.37 19.64
N ALA A 3 24.41 -17.52 19.19
CA ALA A 3 24.28 -17.94 17.77
C ALA A 3 22.90 -18.56 17.42
N SER A 4 22.22 -19.18 18.37
CA SER A 4 20.94 -19.87 18.12
C SER A 4 19.72 -18.96 17.98
N TYR A 5 19.76 -17.75 18.51
CA TYR A 5 18.65 -16.78 18.39
C TYR A 5 18.48 -16.17 16.99
N LEU A 6 19.48 -16.26 16.13
CA LEU A 6 19.46 -15.62 14.81
C LEU A 6 18.67 -16.40 13.74
N ASP A 7 18.59 -17.72 13.86
CA ASP A 7 17.93 -18.55 12.84
C ASP A 7 16.39 -18.57 12.97
N ILE A 8 15.84 -18.30 14.14
CA ILE A 8 14.40 -18.34 14.38
C ILE A 8 13.72 -17.01 14.04
N SER A 9 14.48 -15.92 13.89
CA SER A 9 13.98 -14.61 13.45
C SER A 9 13.42 -14.59 12.02
N SER A 10 13.52 -15.69 11.26
CA SER A 10 13.03 -15.82 9.90
C SER A 10 11.51 -16.06 9.79
N ILE A 11 10.82 -16.42 10.87
CA ILE A 11 9.38 -16.69 10.85
C ILE A 11 8.61 -15.36 10.88
N ASN A 12 8.02 -14.98 9.75
CA ASN A 12 7.20 -13.77 9.67
C ASN A 12 5.75 -14.06 10.09
N PHE A 13 5.48 -14.03 11.40
CA PHE A 13 4.13 -14.25 11.95
C PHE A 13 3.10 -13.29 11.40
N THR A 14 3.45 -12.01 11.23
CA THR A 14 2.54 -11.01 10.64
C THR A 14 2.11 -11.41 9.23
N ALA A 15 3.03 -11.87 8.40
CA ALA A 15 2.69 -12.34 7.05
C ALA A 15 1.82 -13.59 7.07
N ILE A 16 2.08 -14.53 8.00
CA ILE A 16 1.27 -15.75 8.18
C ILE A 16 -0.16 -15.39 8.57
N PHE A 17 -0.35 -14.55 9.59
CA PHE A 17 -1.67 -14.11 10.04
C PHE A 17 -2.40 -13.32 8.96
N ALA A 18 -1.74 -12.35 8.33
CA ALA A 18 -2.32 -11.57 7.23
C ALA A 18 -2.77 -12.47 6.07
N SER A 19 -1.97 -13.46 5.69
CA SER A 19 -2.29 -14.42 4.63
C SER A 19 -3.48 -15.30 4.99
N LYS A 20 -3.53 -15.83 6.22
CA LYS A 20 -4.65 -16.68 6.69
C LYS A 20 -5.96 -15.91 6.77
N LEU A 21 -5.96 -14.71 7.37
CA LEU A 21 -7.14 -13.86 7.43
C LEU A 21 -7.63 -13.44 6.05
N THR A 22 -6.71 -13.08 5.16
CA THR A 22 -7.04 -12.78 3.76
C THR A 22 -7.69 -13.96 3.06
N THR A 23 -7.16 -15.16 3.24
CA THR A 23 -7.73 -16.36 2.62
C THR A 23 -9.15 -16.62 3.14
N LEU A 24 -9.38 -16.50 4.43
CA LEU A 24 -10.71 -16.68 5.02
C LEU A 24 -11.72 -15.63 4.55
N ALA A 25 -11.30 -14.36 4.47
CA ALA A 25 -12.19 -13.26 4.12
C ALA A 25 -12.49 -13.16 2.61
N VAL A 26 -11.53 -13.51 1.75
CA VAL A 26 -11.59 -13.20 0.32
C VAL A 26 -11.95 -14.43 -0.53
N SER A 27 -11.69 -15.67 -0.05
CA SER A 27 -11.88 -16.88 -0.86
C SER A 27 -13.33 -17.11 -1.33
N GLU A 28 -14.30 -16.66 -0.55
CA GLU A 28 -15.73 -16.82 -0.84
C GLU A 28 -16.40 -15.50 -1.28
N SER A 29 -15.63 -14.42 -1.39
CA SER A 29 -16.16 -13.10 -1.75
C SER A 29 -16.32 -12.97 -3.26
N THR A 30 -17.43 -12.39 -3.70
CA THR A 30 -17.68 -12.00 -5.09
C THR A 30 -18.14 -10.56 -5.14
N ALA A 31 -17.84 -9.86 -6.23
CA ALA A 31 -18.37 -8.54 -6.50
C ALA A 31 -18.71 -8.40 -7.97
N SER A 32 -19.82 -7.71 -8.24
CA SER A 32 -20.25 -7.39 -9.60
C SER A 32 -20.95 -6.03 -9.62
N ILE A 33 -20.90 -5.39 -10.77
CA ILE A 33 -21.65 -4.17 -11.04
C ILE A 33 -22.86 -4.55 -11.85
N SER A 34 -24.06 -4.29 -11.32
CA SER A 34 -25.32 -4.57 -12.01
C SER A 34 -25.56 -3.54 -13.12
N GLY A 35 -26.02 -4.02 -14.27
CA GLY A 35 -26.35 -3.21 -15.44
C GLY A 35 -26.09 -3.96 -16.74
N SER A 36 -26.78 -3.57 -17.81
CA SER A 36 -26.68 -4.21 -19.13
C SER A 36 -26.19 -3.25 -20.22
N ASN A 37 -25.60 -2.13 -19.85
CA ASN A 37 -25.06 -1.17 -20.81
C ASN A 37 -23.53 -1.28 -20.88
N ALA A 38 -22.94 -0.80 -21.98
CA ALA A 38 -21.49 -0.85 -22.23
C ALA A 38 -20.66 -0.22 -21.10
N ARG A 39 -21.23 0.77 -20.37
CA ARG A 39 -20.55 1.36 -19.22
C ARG A 39 -20.45 0.38 -18.04
N ALA A 40 -21.52 -0.37 -17.77
CA ALA A 40 -21.55 -1.36 -16.70
C ALA A 40 -20.60 -2.53 -17.03
N GLU A 41 -20.54 -2.96 -18.28
CA GLU A 41 -19.60 -3.98 -18.75
C GLU A 41 -18.15 -3.53 -18.55
N TYR A 42 -17.80 -2.35 -19.05
CA TYR A 42 -16.46 -1.78 -18.84
C TYR A 42 -16.08 -1.66 -17.36
N MET A 43 -17.02 -1.22 -16.52
CA MET A 43 -16.77 -1.12 -15.08
C MET A 43 -16.62 -2.49 -14.42
N ASN A 44 -17.31 -3.54 -14.89
CA ASN A 44 -17.11 -4.90 -14.42
C ASN A 44 -15.73 -5.43 -14.80
N ASP A 45 -15.22 -5.12 -15.99
CA ASP A 45 -13.86 -5.50 -16.40
C ASP A 45 -12.82 -4.83 -15.51
N CYS A 46 -12.97 -3.53 -15.25
CA CYS A 46 -12.09 -2.81 -14.30
C CYS A 46 -12.20 -3.40 -12.89
N LEU A 47 -13.39 -3.72 -12.40
CA LEU A 47 -13.61 -4.34 -11.10
C LEU A 47 -12.93 -5.71 -11.03
N SER A 48 -13.08 -6.53 -12.07
CA SER A 48 -12.44 -7.86 -12.14
C SER A 48 -10.93 -7.79 -12.08
N ALA A 49 -10.32 -6.77 -12.71
CA ALA A 49 -8.89 -6.52 -12.65
C ALA A 49 -8.41 -6.19 -11.22
N VAL A 50 -9.17 -5.40 -10.46
CA VAL A 50 -8.91 -5.13 -9.03
C VAL A 50 -9.18 -6.37 -8.18
N TRP A 51 -10.29 -7.06 -8.45
CA TRP A 51 -10.72 -8.23 -7.68
C TRP A 51 -9.72 -9.37 -7.75
N SER A 52 -9.12 -9.59 -8.92
CA SER A 52 -8.04 -10.57 -9.09
C SER A 52 -6.83 -10.31 -8.17
N LYS A 53 -6.62 -9.05 -7.78
CA LYS A 53 -5.54 -8.61 -6.88
C LYS A 53 -5.99 -8.48 -5.41
N LEU A 54 -7.26 -8.72 -5.10
CA LEU A 54 -7.83 -8.44 -3.78
C LEU A 54 -7.11 -9.20 -2.66
N LYS A 55 -6.72 -10.46 -2.88
CA LYS A 55 -5.90 -11.22 -1.92
C LYS A 55 -4.58 -10.52 -1.60
N ARG A 56 -3.91 -9.99 -2.63
CA ARG A 56 -2.64 -9.27 -2.47
C ARG A 56 -2.85 -7.92 -1.77
N ILE A 57 -3.91 -7.21 -2.09
CA ILE A 57 -4.29 -5.94 -1.44
C ILE A 57 -4.56 -6.20 0.04
N SER A 58 -5.40 -7.21 0.36
CA SER A 58 -5.78 -7.56 1.73
C SER A 58 -4.58 -8.01 2.56
N ALA A 59 -3.76 -8.91 2.04
CA ALA A 59 -2.53 -9.33 2.72
C ALA A 59 -1.59 -8.15 2.99
N ARG A 60 -1.51 -7.19 2.05
CA ARG A 60 -0.67 -6.01 2.21
C ARG A 60 -1.18 -5.10 3.32
N PHE A 61 -2.45 -4.68 3.31
CA PHE A 61 -2.94 -3.77 4.36
C PHE A 61 -3.02 -4.43 5.73
N LEU A 62 -3.36 -5.71 5.83
CA LEU A 62 -3.33 -6.45 7.08
C LEU A 62 -1.90 -6.60 7.63
N GLY A 63 -0.94 -6.85 6.75
CA GLY A 63 0.46 -7.05 7.15
C GLY A 63 1.22 -5.77 7.49
N THR A 64 0.90 -4.65 6.84
CA THR A 64 1.62 -3.38 7.00
C THR A 64 0.80 -2.27 7.64
N GLY A 65 -0.47 -2.51 7.94
CA GLY A 65 -1.41 -1.52 8.49
C GLY A 65 -2.22 -0.80 7.41
N GLY A 66 -1.70 -0.66 6.19
CA GLY A 66 -2.42 -0.02 5.10
C GLY A 66 -1.71 -0.13 3.76
N CYS A 67 -2.46 0.14 2.69
CA CYS A 67 -1.92 0.29 1.35
C CYS A 67 -2.79 1.20 0.48
N ALA A 68 -2.18 1.87 -0.49
CA ALA A 68 -2.88 2.56 -1.55
C ALA A 68 -2.99 1.67 -2.79
N VAL A 69 -4.15 1.73 -3.47
CA VAL A 69 -4.37 1.14 -4.80
C VAL A 69 -4.49 2.31 -5.77
N VAL A 70 -3.47 2.47 -6.59
CA VAL A 70 -3.30 3.61 -7.49
C VAL A 70 -3.56 3.16 -8.92
N PRO A 71 -4.61 3.65 -9.60
CA PRO A 71 -4.83 3.37 -11.00
C PRO A 71 -3.83 4.14 -11.87
N TYR A 72 -3.39 3.51 -12.95
CA TYR A 72 -2.64 4.16 -14.02
C TYR A 72 -3.06 3.59 -15.37
N VAL A 73 -2.84 4.35 -16.43
CA VAL A 73 -3.16 3.93 -17.79
C VAL A 73 -1.86 3.58 -18.51
N GLN A 74 -1.86 2.40 -19.14
CA GLN A 74 -0.76 1.97 -20.01
C GLN A 74 -1.39 1.30 -21.24
N ASP A 75 -0.95 1.67 -22.43
CA ASP A 75 -1.43 1.11 -23.71
C ASP A 75 -2.98 1.09 -23.84
N GLY A 76 -3.62 2.17 -23.36
CA GLY A 76 -5.07 2.32 -23.39
C GLY A 76 -5.85 1.48 -22.38
N SER A 77 -5.18 0.70 -21.54
CA SER A 77 -5.77 -0.13 -20.49
C SER A 77 -5.48 0.42 -19.10
N ILE A 78 -6.42 0.19 -18.15
CA ILE A 78 -6.27 0.60 -16.75
C ILE A 78 -5.59 -0.52 -15.96
N TYR A 79 -4.50 -0.17 -15.29
CA TYR A 79 -3.78 -1.02 -14.37
C TYR A 79 -3.80 -0.43 -12.96
N PHE A 80 -3.39 -1.24 -11.97
CA PHE A 80 -3.41 -0.84 -10.57
C PHE A 80 -2.10 -1.22 -9.88
N ASP A 81 -1.45 -0.23 -9.27
CA ASP A 81 -0.32 -0.43 -8.38
C ASP A 81 -0.79 -0.54 -6.94
N ILE A 82 -0.16 -1.45 -6.18
CA ILE A 82 -0.41 -1.64 -4.74
C ILE A 82 0.79 -1.07 -3.99
N VAL A 83 0.62 0.14 -3.48
CA VAL A 83 1.67 0.90 -2.79
C VAL A 83 1.53 0.69 -1.28
N PRO A 84 2.57 0.21 -0.57
CA PRO A 84 2.51 0.04 0.88
C PRO A 84 2.35 1.39 1.59
N GLN A 85 1.70 1.38 2.76
CA GLN A 85 1.46 2.57 3.58
C GLN A 85 2.73 3.37 3.86
N SER A 86 3.87 2.72 4.03
CA SER A 86 5.18 3.37 4.27
C SER A 86 5.65 4.29 3.12
N ARG A 87 5.02 4.20 1.95
CA ARG A 87 5.30 5.05 0.78
C ARG A 87 4.21 6.08 0.52
N VAL A 88 3.25 6.23 1.43
CA VAL A 88 2.11 7.14 1.29
C VAL A 88 2.13 8.15 2.43
N ILE A 89 2.13 9.43 2.13
CA ILE A 89 2.01 10.52 3.08
C ILE A 89 0.66 11.18 2.85
N ILE A 90 -0.26 11.06 3.80
CA ILE A 90 -1.56 11.72 3.75
C ILE A 90 -1.38 13.11 4.35
N ASN A 91 -1.48 14.16 3.52
CA ASN A 91 -1.23 15.54 3.93
C ASN A 91 -2.50 16.21 4.45
N ASN A 92 -3.67 15.89 3.86
CA ASN A 92 -4.95 16.48 4.28
C ASN A 92 -6.10 15.49 4.05
N LYS A 93 -7.01 15.45 5.02
CA LYS A 93 -8.19 14.58 5.02
C LYS A 93 -9.38 15.33 5.58
N GLN A 94 -10.57 15.09 5.04
CA GLN A 94 -11.83 15.60 5.57
C GLN A 94 -12.80 14.43 5.75
N GLY A 95 -13.02 14.02 6.98
CA GLY A 95 -13.72 12.76 7.27
C GLY A 95 -12.98 11.59 6.63
N ASP A 96 -13.67 10.78 5.82
CA ASP A 96 -13.07 9.65 5.11
C ASP A 96 -12.46 10.01 3.73
N LYS A 97 -12.56 11.28 3.33
CA LYS A 97 -12.04 11.74 2.04
C LYS A 97 -10.60 12.24 2.19
N ILE A 98 -9.68 11.64 1.47
CA ILE A 98 -8.33 12.16 1.30
C ILE A 98 -8.39 13.29 0.27
N LEU A 99 -7.96 14.48 0.67
CA LEU A 99 -7.93 15.68 -0.17
C LEU A 99 -6.53 15.97 -0.71
N SER A 100 -5.48 15.55 0.01
CA SER A 100 -4.10 15.69 -0.43
C SER A 100 -3.23 14.57 0.12
N ALA A 101 -2.39 14.01 -0.74
CA ALA A 101 -1.42 12.98 -0.38
C ALA A 101 -0.22 13.01 -1.32
N THR A 102 0.92 12.54 -0.81
CA THR A 102 2.16 12.34 -1.57
C THR A 102 2.51 10.87 -1.58
N ILE A 103 2.78 10.30 -2.73
CA ILE A 103 3.15 8.88 -2.89
C ILE A 103 4.55 8.77 -3.45
N LEU A 104 5.41 7.97 -2.81
CA LEU A 104 6.68 7.53 -3.39
C LEU A 104 6.37 6.46 -4.45
N ALA A 105 6.30 6.91 -5.71
CA ALA A 105 5.90 6.06 -6.83
C ALA A 105 7.02 5.15 -7.33
N ASP A 106 8.26 5.67 -7.37
CA ASP A 106 9.42 4.89 -7.82
C ASP A 106 10.70 5.35 -7.12
N GLN A 107 11.67 4.44 -7.06
CA GLN A 107 13.00 4.68 -6.51
C GLN A 107 14.03 3.93 -7.34
N ILE A 108 15.11 4.59 -7.68
CA ILE A 108 16.26 3.99 -8.38
C ILE A 108 17.57 4.38 -7.68
N ARG A 109 18.59 3.54 -7.88
CA ARG A 109 19.96 3.83 -7.44
C ARG A 109 20.87 3.90 -8.68
N LEU A 110 21.51 5.03 -8.85
CA LEU A 110 22.46 5.29 -9.95
C LEU A 110 23.76 5.85 -9.37
N ASN A 111 24.89 5.26 -9.72
CA ASN A 111 26.23 5.72 -9.28
C ASN A 111 26.29 5.95 -7.74
N ASP A 112 25.82 4.97 -6.96
CA ASP A 112 25.73 4.99 -5.50
C ASP A 112 24.84 6.08 -4.88
N ARG A 113 24.07 6.80 -5.69
CA ARG A 113 23.08 7.78 -5.24
C ARG A 113 21.66 7.27 -5.45
N SER A 114 20.78 7.54 -4.49
CA SER A 114 19.36 7.21 -4.58
C SER A 114 18.56 8.38 -5.12
N TYR A 115 17.63 8.07 -6.02
CA TYR A 115 16.71 9.03 -6.60
C TYR A 115 15.29 8.54 -6.41
N TYR A 116 14.38 9.47 -6.16
CA TYR A 116 13.01 9.20 -5.77
C TYR A 116 12.07 9.96 -6.67
N ARG A 117 11.06 9.27 -7.20
CA ARG A 117 9.94 9.90 -7.89
C ARG A 117 8.73 9.93 -6.97
N TRP A 118 8.28 11.12 -6.66
CA TRP A 118 7.11 11.41 -5.86
C TRP A 118 5.96 11.84 -6.75
N VAL A 119 4.75 11.45 -6.38
CA VAL A 119 3.51 11.93 -7.02
C VAL A 119 2.67 12.60 -5.96
N ASP A 120 2.44 13.88 -6.12
CA ASP A 120 1.58 14.69 -5.26
C ASP A 120 0.17 14.72 -5.83
N TYR A 121 -0.79 14.35 -5.02
CA TYR A 121 -2.23 14.42 -5.29
C TYR A 121 -2.85 15.53 -4.48
N ARG A 122 -3.63 16.41 -5.10
CA ARG A 122 -4.30 17.52 -4.45
C ARG A 122 -5.67 17.75 -5.06
N ILE A 123 -6.69 17.98 -4.23
CA ILE A 123 -8.04 18.34 -4.67
C ILE A 123 -8.25 19.83 -4.41
N GLU A 124 -8.60 20.55 -5.46
CA GLU A 124 -9.00 21.95 -5.42
C GLU A 124 -10.17 22.17 -6.40
N ASN A 125 -11.25 22.81 -5.92
CA ASN A 125 -12.41 23.19 -6.75
C ASN A 125 -12.95 22.03 -7.62
N ASN A 126 -13.17 20.86 -7.03
CA ASN A 126 -13.60 19.62 -7.71
C ASN A 126 -12.66 19.17 -8.86
N THR A 127 -11.39 19.48 -8.73
CA THR A 127 -10.35 19.05 -9.68
C THR A 127 -9.23 18.37 -8.90
N ALA A 128 -8.84 17.18 -9.34
CA ALA A 128 -7.65 16.51 -8.84
C ALA A 128 -6.43 16.97 -9.67
N TYR A 129 -5.44 17.51 -9.01
CA TYR A 129 -4.12 17.80 -9.57
C TYR A 129 -3.17 16.70 -9.17
N ILE A 130 -2.43 16.17 -10.15
CA ILE A 130 -1.46 15.09 -9.99
C ILE A 130 -0.15 15.62 -10.52
N THR A 131 0.79 15.92 -9.63
CA THR A 131 2.10 16.51 -9.95
C THR A 131 3.22 15.56 -9.66
N ASN A 132 4.18 15.45 -10.58
CA ASN A 132 5.35 14.60 -10.45
C ASN A 132 6.56 15.42 -9.98
N LYS A 133 7.30 14.88 -9.03
CA LYS A 133 8.55 15.46 -8.52
C LYS A 133 9.63 14.41 -8.45
N VAL A 134 10.82 14.76 -8.90
CA VAL A 134 12.00 13.90 -8.79
C VAL A 134 13.00 14.57 -7.88
N THR A 135 13.47 13.82 -6.86
CA THR A 135 14.47 14.30 -5.91
C THR A 135 15.61 13.30 -5.76
N ASN A 136 16.75 13.79 -5.34
CA ASN A 136 17.84 12.95 -4.85
C ASN A 136 17.64 12.57 -3.36
N GLU A 137 18.61 11.88 -2.77
CA GLU A 137 18.59 11.44 -1.38
C GLU A 137 18.58 12.58 -0.34
N THR A 138 19.01 13.79 -0.73
CA THR A 138 18.96 14.99 0.14
C THR A 138 17.66 15.77 -0.02
N GLY A 139 16.74 15.32 -0.89
CA GLY A 139 15.49 16.01 -1.19
C GLY A 139 15.63 17.13 -2.24
N ALA A 140 16.83 17.38 -2.78
CA ALA A 140 17.01 18.36 -3.83
C ALA A 140 16.43 17.89 -5.18
N PRO A 141 15.85 18.79 -6.00
CA PRO A 141 15.35 18.44 -7.33
C PRO A 141 16.43 17.77 -8.18
N ALA A 142 16.04 16.76 -8.94
CA ALA A 142 16.92 16.01 -9.85
C ALA A 142 16.20 15.71 -11.16
N ALA A 143 16.97 15.55 -12.24
CA ALA A 143 16.47 15.05 -13.52
C ALA A 143 17.05 13.66 -13.76
N ILE A 144 16.17 12.72 -14.15
CA ILE A 144 16.53 11.32 -14.41
C ILE A 144 15.85 10.91 -15.71
N ASP A 145 16.61 10.47 -16.68
CA ASP A 145 16.15 10.10 -18.03
C ASP A 145 15.00 9.10 -18.02
N ARG A 146 15.04 8.13 -17.08
CA ARG A 146 13.96 7.15 -16.91
C ARG A 146 12.59 7.77 -16.64
N TRP A 147 12.54 8.94 -16.03
CA TRP A 147 11.32 9.66 -15.67
C TRP A 147 11.10 10.92 -16.49
N GLU A 148 11.93 11.13 -17.53
CA GLU A 148 11.76 12.19 -18.50
C GLU A 148 10.45 12.01 -19.28
N GLY A 149 9.73 13.09 -19.51
CA GLY A 149 8.46 13.05 -20.25
C GLY A 149 7.22 12.65 -19.44
N ILE A 150 7.36 12.30 -18.14
CA ILE A 150 6.20 12.10 -17.27
C ILE A 150 5.55 13.46 -17.00
N GLN A 151 4.34 13.64 -17.50
CA GLN A 151 3.61 14.90 -17.39
C GLN A 151 2.73 14.95 -16.15
N ASP A 152 2.52 16.17 -15.66
CA ASP A 152 1.50 16.46 -14.66
C ASP A 152 0.12 16.33 -15.30
N MET A 153 -0.88 15.94 -14.50
CA MET A 153 -2.24 15.70 -14.96
C MET A 153 -3.25 16.43 -14.09
N CYS A 154 -4.41 16.75 -14.66
CA CYS A 154 -5.58 17.17 -13.88
C CYS A 154 -6.82 16.39 -14.32
N ILE A 155 -7.69 16.09 -13.35
CA ILE A 155 -8.96 15.38 -13.57
C ILE A 155 -10.06 16.26 -12.97
N THR A 156 -10.94 16.78 -13.82
CA THR A 156 -12.07 17.62 -13.41
C THR A 156 -13.28 16.80 -13.00
N GLY A 157 -14.16 17.36 -12.16
CA GLY A 157 -15.40 16.72 -11.73
C GLY A 157 -15.20 15.67 -10.62
N VAL A 158 -14.07 15.69 -9.93
CA VAL A 158 -13.77 14.79 -8.82
C VAL A 158 -13.52 15.56 -7.53
N ASN A 159 -13.99 15.03 -6.40
CA ASN A 159 -13.91 15.66 -5.08
C ASN A 159 -13.06 14.85 -4.07
N ARG A 160 -12.27 13.92 -4.55
CA ARG A 160 -11.32 13.09 -3.78
C ARG A 160 -10.16 12.68 -4.69
N VAL A 161 -9.04 12.36 -4.09
CA VAL A 161 -7.87 11.86 -4.84
C VAL A 161 -8.22 10.59 -5.65
N PRO A 162 -7.66 10.42 -6.85
CA PRO A 162 -8.00 9.31 -7.75
C PRO A 162 -7.26 8.01 -7.40
N PHE A 163 -7.19 7.68 -6.12
CA PHE A 163 -6.72 6.38 -5.63
C PHE A 163 -7.53 5.96 -4.40
N ALA A 164 -7.51 4.67 -4.07
CA ALA A 164 -8.11 4.14 -2.86
C ALA A 164 -7.04 3.82 -1.83
N PHE A 165 -7.27 4.23 -0.56
CA PHE A 165 -6.40 3.86 0.55
C PHE A 165 -7.14 2.89 1.47
N PHE A 166 -6.59 1.68 1.61
CA PHE A 166 -7.10 0.64 2.48
C PHE A 166 -6.34 0.67 3.80
N LYS A 167 -7.07 0.69 4.90
CA LYS A 167 -6.54 0.69 6.25
C LYS A 167 -6.94 -0.59 6.96
N SER A 168 -6.03 -1.17 7.74
CA SER A 168 -6.34 -2.29 8.62
C SER A 168 -7.46 -1.93 9.59
N PRO A 169 -8.41 -2.85 9.86
CA PRO A 169 -9.49 -2.62 10.82
C PRO A 169 -9.03 -2.64 12.29
N VAL A 170 -7.75 -2.93 12.54
CA VAL A 170 -7.19 -2.92 13.90
C VAL A 170 -7.08 -1.49 14.41
N ASP A 171 -7.53 -1.27 15.64
CA ASP A 171 -7.50 0.02 16.28
C ASP A 171 -6.06 0.52 16.49
N ASN A 172 -5.77 1.71 15.94
CA ASN A 172 -4.47 2.37 16.09
C ASN A 172 -4.43 3.21 17.36
N ARG A 173 -4.08 2.59 18.49
CA ARG A 173 -3.99 3.26 19.81
C ARG A 173 -2.90 4.34 19.89
N ARG A 174 -2.07 4.50 18.86
CA ARG A 174 -1.04 5.56 18.80
C ARG A 174 -1.60 6.94 18.42
N GLY A 175 -2.92 7.03 18.16
CA GLY A 175 -3.60 8.30 17.89
C GLY A 175 -3.43 8.86 16.49
N ASP A 176 -2.78 8.13 15.57
CA ASP A 176 -2.70 8.53 14.18
C ASP A 176 -3.92 7.99 13.41
N GLU A 177 -4.89 8.86 13.19
CA GLU A 177 -6.13 8.50 12.50
C GLU A 177 -5.92 8.23 10.99
N TYR A 178 -4.82 8.68 10.41
CA TYR A 178 -4.56 8.56 8.98
C TYR A 178 -4.07 7.18 8.58
N TYR A 179 -3.32 6.52 9.47
CA TYR A 179 -2.65 5.27 9.17
C TYR A 179 -3.20 4.12 10.01
N GLY A 180 -3.19 2.93 9.43
CA GLY A 180 -3.49 1.70 10.13
C GLY A 180 -2.26 1.07 10.78
N VAL A 181 -2.49 0.02 11.55
CA VAL A 181 -1.46 -0.80 12.17
C VAL A 181 -1.57 -2.24 11.68
N PRO A 182 -0.47 -3.02 11.68
CA PRO A 182 -0.52 -4.42 11.29
C PRO A 182 -1.51 -5.23 12.13
N VAL A 183 -2.02 -6.33 11.60
CA VAL A 183 -2.95 -7.22 12.30
C VAL A 183 -2.37 -7.82 13.60
N THR A 184 -1.05 -7.84 13.73
CA THR A 184 -0.33 -8.29 14.93
C THR A 184 -0.02 -7.17 15.92
N TYR A 185 -0.51 -5.96 15.69
CA TYR A 185 -0.31 -4.84 16.60
C TYR A 185 -0.90 -5.13 17.99
N GLY A 186 -0.09 -4.92 19.02
CA GLY A 186 -0.44 -5.25 20.41
C GLY A 186 -0.19 -6.71 20.80
N CYS A 187 0.33 -7.55 19.88
CA CYS A 187 0.72 -8.93 20.15
C CYS A 187 2.24 -9.12 20.22
N GLU A 188 3.02 -8.04 20.25
CA GLU A 188 4.48 -8.07 20.15
C GLU A 188 5.12 -8.94 21.24
N SER A 189 4.67 -8.80 22.50
CA SER A 189 5.19 -9.59 23.63
C SER A 189 4.91 -11.09 23.49
N ILE A 190 3.72 -11.44 23.00
CA ILE A 190 3.35 -12.84 22.76
C ILE A 190 4.21 -13.45 21.65
N ILE A 191 4.42 -12.70 20.59
CA ILE A 191 5.28 -13.12 19.47
C ILE A 191 6.72 -13.29 19.94
N GLU A 192 7.22 -12.40 20.78
CA GLU A 192 8.55 -12.49 21.38
C GLU A 192 8.68 -13.75 22.26
N ASP A 193 7.68 -14.05 23.06
CA ASP A 193 7.68 -15.25 23.91
C ASP A 193 7.64 -16.53 23.07
N ILE A 194 6.89 -16.56 21.97
CA ILE A 194 6.91 -17.67 21.03
C ILE A 194 8.33 -17.87 20.45
N TYR A 195 9.02 -16.80 20.06
CA TYR A 195 10.40 -16.89 19.58
C TYR A 195 11.35 -17.44 20.64
N LYS A 196 11.22 -17.02 21.88
CA LYS A 196 12.02 -17.55 23.01
C LYS A 196 11.79 -19.05 23.20
N CYS A 197 10.51 -19.48 23.20
CA CYS A 197 10.18 -20.90 23.31
C CYS A 197 10.73 -21.74 22.16
N LEU A 198 10.61 -21.23 20.92
CA LEU A 198 11.17 -21.91 19.74
C LEU A 198 12.71 -22.01 19.83
N GLY A 199 13.38 -20.97 20.37
CA GLY A 199 14.83 -20.98 20.61
C GLY A 199 15.21 -22.06 21.62
N GLN A 200 14.49 -22.18 22.72
CA GLN A 200 14.74 -23.21 23.75
C GLN A 200 14.54 -24.62 23.16
N ILE A 201 13.48 -24.83 22.39
CA ILE A 201 13.24 -26.12 21.71
C ILE A 201 14.40 -26.46 20.77
N ALA A 202 14.84 -25.49 19.96
CA ALA A 202 15.97 -25.71 19.03
C ALA A 202 17.26 -26.08 19.77
N ASP A 203 17.55 -25.45 20.92
CA ASP A 203 18.71 -25.73 21.75
C ASP A 203 18.65 -27.12 22.42
N GLU A 204 17.46 -27.65 22.72
CA GLU A 204 17.26 -28.99 23.28
C GLU A 204 17.48 -30.11 22.28
N PHE A 205 17.34 -29.83 20.98
CA PHE A 205 17.50 -30.80 19.89
C PHE A 205 18.82 -30.66 19.12
N ALA A 206 19.67 -29.72 19.48
CA ALA A 206 20.99 -29.51 18.87
C ALA A 206 22.10 -30.28 19.61
#